data_650f8bb517c7768c59e0aa7beaa4260d
#
_entry.id   650f8bb517c7768c59e0aa7beaa4260d
#
_cell.length_a   1.000
_cell.length_b   1.000
_cell.length_c   1.000
_cell.angle_alpha   90.00
_cell.angle_beta   90.00
_cell.angle_gamma   90.00
#
_symmetry.space_group_name_H-M   'P 1'
#
loop_
_entity.id
_entity.type
_entity.pdbx_description
1 polymer ?
#
loop_
_entity_poly.entity_id
_entity_poly.type
_entity_poly.pdbx_seq_one_letter_code
_entity_poly.pdbx_strand_id
1 'polypeptide(L)'
;MKIPSSQAHTFLSPLLPQKLGARQESPLSSNQRTEGQAEIEKLRKRDQEVRTHEQAHIAAAGGLAKGGATLSFQRGADGKQYAVGGEVNIDTSPVSGNPQATIQKAKQIRAAALAPADPSAQDRAVAASASALETQAQQELQKEKQEASASSDEGVPGTFSRIDLFA
;
A
#
# COMPACT_ATOMS: atom_id res chain seq x y z
N MET A 1 -37.31 52.40 -79.28
CA MET A 1 -37.90 51.95 -78.00
C MET A 1 -36.81 51.85 -76.95
N LYS A 2 -36.96 52.60 -75.85
CA LYS A 2 -35.93 52.80 -74.82
C LYS A 2 -35.97 51.74 -73.80
N ILE A 3 -34.81 51.23 -73.43
CA ILE A 3 -34.63 50.30 -72.30
C ILE A 3 -33.97 51.08 -71.16
N PRO A 4 -34.52 51.16 -69.97
CA PRO A 4 -33.81 51.78 -68.85
C PRO A 4 -32.87 50.79 -68.17
N SER A 5 -31.70 51.31 -67.90
CA SER A 5 -30.59 50.74 -67.15
C SER A 5 -30.99 50.49 -65.67
N SER A 6 -30.81 49.26 -65.16
CA SER A 6 -31.01 48.95 -63.76
C SER A 6 -29.66 49.02 -63.04
N GLN A 7 -29.55 49.90 -62.09
CA GLN A 7 -28.34 50.11 -61.25
C GLN A 7 -28.35 49.04 -60.13
N ALA A 8 -27.31 48.25 -60.10
CA ALA A 8 -27.04 47.33 -58.96
C ALA A 8 -26.38 48.11 -57.81
N HIS A 9 -27.10 48.27 -56.73
CA HIS A 9 -26.55 48.76 -55.48
C HIS A 9 -25.87 47.58 -54.74
N THR A 10 -24.54 47.63 -54.77
CA THR A 10 -23.68 46.74 -53.94
C THR A 10 -23.70 47.26 -52.50
N PHE A 11 -24.43 46.57 -51.60
CA PHE A 11 -24.34 46.85 -50.20
C PHE A 11 -23.08 46.16 -49.64
N LEU A 12 -22.03 46.95 -49.43
CA LEU A 12 -20.90 46.55 -48.58
C LEU A 12 -21.34 46.57 -47.12
N SER A 13 -21.61 45.43 -46.54
CA SER A 13 -21.77 45.29 -45.09
C SER A 13 -20.37 45.31 -44.45
N PRO A 14 -20.10 46.17 -43.48
CA PRO A 14 -18.85 46.11 -42.74
C PRO A 14 -18.88 44.91 -41.82
N LEU A 15 -17.89 44.00 -41.96
CA LEU A 15 -17.59 42.95 -40.99
C LEU A 15 -17.19 43.61 -39.68
N LEU A 16 -18.08 43.59 -38.71
CA LEU A 16 -17.77 43.86 -37.32
C LEU A 16 -16.89 42.71 -36.80
N PRO A 17 -15.72 42.99 -36.21
CA PRO A 17 -14.94 41.96 -35.55
C PRO A 17 -15.74 41.43 -34.33
N GLN A 18 -16.17 40.18 -34.39
CA GLN A 18 -16.70 39.47 -33.23
C GLN A 18 -15.59 39.41 -32.20
N LYS A 19 -15.73 40.23 -31.17
CA LYS A 19 -14.91 40.17 -29.95
C LYS A 19 -15.13 38.78 -29.35
N LEU A 20 -14.15 37.87 -29.56
CA LEU A 20 -14.09 36.60 -28.82
C LEU A 20 -14.22 36.96 -27.33
N GLY A 21 -15.31 36.54 -26.74
CA GLY A 21 -15.56 36.71 -25.33
C GLY A 21 -14.42 36.06 -24.54
N ALA A 22 -13.49 36.88 -24.08
CA ALA A 22 -12.58 36.49 -23.04
C ALA A 22 -13.47 36.01 -21.87
N ARG A 23 -13.40 34.72 -21.59
CA ARG A 23 -14.02 34.11 -20.43
C ARG A 23 -13.49 34.86 -19.22
N GLN A 24 -14.26 35.80 -18.71
CA GLN A 24 -13.96 36.47 -17.46
C GLN A 24 -14.00 35.43 -16.35
N GLU A 25 -12.83 34.90 -16.01
CA GLU A 25 -12.66 34.20 -14.76
C GLU A 25 -12.91 35.25 -13.66
N SER A 26 -14.07 35.13 -13.03
CA SER A 26 -14.42 36.00 -11.89
C SER A 26 -13.33 35.80 -10.83
N PRO A 27 -12.67 36.85 -10.35
CA PRO A 27 -11.65 36.74 -9.34
C PRO A 27 -12.32 36.16 -8.08
N LEU A 28 -11.84 34.97 -7.63
CA LEU A 28 -12.27 34.36 -6.39
C LEU A 28 -12.22 35.39 -5.26
N SER A 29 -13.24 35.42 -4.42
CA SER A 29 -13.28 36.31 -3.26
C SER A 29 -12.09 36.01 -2.35
N SER A 30 -11.63 37.01 -1.58
CA SER A 30 -10.50 36.83 -0.65
C SER A 30 -10.70 35.66 0.31
N ASN A 31 -11.94 35.42 0.75
CA ASN A 31 -12.29 34.28 1.60
C ASN A 31 -12.11 32.93 0.89
N GLN A 32 -12.52 32.80 -0.37
CA GLN A 32 -12.34 31.58 -1.16
C GLN A 32 -10.86 31.26 -1.41
N ARG A 33 -10.02 32.28 -1.53
CA ARG A 33 -8.56 32.10 -1.69
C ARG A 33 -7.92 31.61 -0.38
N THR A 34 -8.32 32.16 0.77
CA THR A 34 -7.81 31.73 2.09
C THR A 34 -8.27 30.33 2.43
N GLU A 35 -9.52 29.96 2.16
CA GLU A 35 -10.05 28.61 2.35
C GLU A 35 -9.32 27.60 1.45
N GLY A 36 -9.10 27.91 0.17
CA GLY A 36 -8.36 27.05 -0.74
C GLY A 36 -6.89 26.86 -0.33
N GLN A 37 -6.25 27.90 0.20
CA GLN A 37 -4.87 27.79 0.72
C GLN A 37 -4.81 26.91 1.97
N ALA A 38 -5.76 27.07 2.90
CA ALA A 38 -5.82 26.24 4.12
C ALA A 38 -6.09 24.76 3.78
N GLU A 39 -6.91 24.48 2.77
CA GLU A 39 -7.13 23.12 2.28
C GLU A 39 -5.86 22.52 1.67
N ILE A 40 -5.14 23.27 0.85
CA ILE A 40 -3.88 22.83 0.26
C ILE A 40 -2.85 22.51 1.36
N GLU A 41 -2.76 23.32 2.40
CA GLU A 41 -1.84 23.04 3.53
C GLU A 41 -2.21 21.74 4.27
N LYS A 42 -3.51 21.49 4.50
CA LYS A 42 -3.99 20.23 5.07
C LYS A 42 -3.63 19.04 4.20
N LEU A 43 -3.82 19.16 2.87
CA LEU A 43 -3.47 18.10 1.93
C LEU A 43 -1.96 17.83 1.89
N ARG A 44 -1.13 18.87 1.94
CA ARG A 44 0.34 18.72 2.01
C ARG A 44 0.78 17.98 3.27
N LYS A 45 0.20 18.37 4.41
CA LYS A 45 0.50 17.69 5.69
C LYS A 45 0.08 16.22 5.61
N ARG A 46 -1.12 15.95 5.11
CA ARG A 46 -1.61 14.58 4.94
C ARG A 46 -0.75 13.75 4.00
N ASP A 47 -0.32 14.31 2.87
CA ASP A 47 0.59 13.66 1.90
C ASP A 47 1.91 13.25 2.58
N GLN A 48 2.48 14.14 3.38
CA GLN A 48 3.70 13.84 4.10
C GLN A 48 3.50 12.75 5.17
N GLU A 49 2.41 12.82 5.93
CA GLU A 49 2.06 11.81 6.94
C GLU A 49 1.90 10.43 6.30
N VAL A 50 1.11 10.32 5.21
CA VAL A 50 0.89 9.07 4.49
C VAL A 50 2.20 8.50 3.97
N ARG A 51 3.02 9.30 3.29
CA ARG A 51 4.30 8.81 2.76
C ARG A 51 5.25 8.34 3.86
N THR A 52 5.29 9.03 4.98
CA THR A 52 6.11 8.63 6.14
C THR A 52 5.60 7.33 6.74
N HIS A 53 4.29 7.16 6.82
CA HIS A 53 3.62 5.95 7.30
C HIS A 53 3.98 4.73 6.42
N GLU A 54 3.77 4.83 5.12
CA GLU A 54 4.10 3.75 4.18
C GLU A 54 5.60 3.44 4.15
N GLN A 55 6.44 4.47 4.27
CA GLN A 55 7.89 4.27 4.33
C GLN A 55 8.32 3.48 5.57
N ALA A 56 7.64 3.66 6.71
CA ALA A 56 7.90 2.88 7.92
C ALA A 56 7.57 1.39 7.72
N HIS A 57 6.44 1.08 7.07
CA HIS A 57 6.09 -0.29 6.71
C HIS A 57 7.13 -0.92 5.78
N ILE A 58 7.52 -0.24 4.71
CA ILE A 58 8.51 -0.73 3.74
C ILE A 58 9.86 -0.99 4.42
N ALA A 59 10.33 -0.06 5.24
CA ALA A 59 11.61 -0.18 5.93
C ALA A 59 11.64 -1.40 6.88
N ALA A 60 10.54 -1.63 7.63
CA ALA A 60 10.44 -2.75 8.56
C ALA A 60 10.17 -4.09 7.87
N ALA A 61 9.44 -4.08 6.75
CA ALA A 61 9.16 -5.29 5.97
C ALA A 61 10.41 -5.81 5.25
N GLY A 62 11.32 -4.94 4.84
CA GLY A 62 12.51 -5.30 4.08
C GLY A 62 12.15 -6.11 2.83
N GLY A 63 12.74 -7.28 2.64
CA GLY A 63 12.48 -8.16 1.50
C GLY A 63 11.08 -8.79 1.45
N LEU A 64 10.23 -8.61 2.47
CA LEU A 64 8.85 -9.11 2.49
C LEU A 64 7.85 -8.15 1.83
N ALA A 65 8.22 -6.89 1.57
CA ALA A 65 7.38 -5.95 0.84
C ALA A 65 7.28 -6.36 -0.64
N LYS A 66 6.05 -6.59 -1.11
CA LYS A 66 5.75 -6.89 -2.53
C LYS A 66 5.58 -5.59 -3.30
N GLY A 67 6.70 -5.01 -3.74
CA GLY A 67 6.72 -3.72 -4.44
C GLY A 67 6.78 -2.53 -3.48
N GLY A 68 6.40 -1.34 -3.98
CA GLY A 68 6.32 -0.11 -3.20
C GLY A 68 4.95 0.07 -2.53
N ALA A 69 4.76 1.24 -1.89
CA ALA A 69 3.46 1.63 -1.37
C ALA A 69 2.47 1.92 -2.50
N THR A 70 1.25 1.43 -2.36
CA THR A 70 0.11 1.82 -3.17
C THR A 70 -0.53 3.04 -2.53
N LEU A 71 -0.57 4.19 -3.24
CA LEU A 71 -1.07 5.44 -2.69
C LEU A 71 -2.40 5.84 -3.34
N SER A 72 -3.32 6.34 -2.52
CA SER A 72 -4.56 6.97 -2.97
C SER A 72 -4.38 8.48 -2.96
N PHE A 73 -4.82 9.17 -4.04
CA PHE A 73 -4.58 10.58 -4.22
C PHE A 73 -5.87 11.40 -4.25
N GLN A 74 -5.80 12.62 -3.71
CA GLN A 74 -6.79 13.68 -3.86
C GLN A 74 -6.18 14.86 -4.60
N ARG A 75 -6.95 15.47 -5.52
CA ARG A 75 -6.53 16.67 -6.22
C ARG A 75 -6.87 17.91 -5.40
N GLY A 76 -5.88 18.76 -5.16
CA GLY A 76 -6.05 20.05 -4.49
C GLY A 76 -6.55 21.13 -5.45
N ALA A 77 -6.95 22.27 -4.89
CA ALA A 77 -7.40 23.44 -5.65
C ALA A 77 -6.28 24.04 -6.53
N ASP A 78 -5.01 23.76 -6.22
CA ASP A 78 -3.83 24.12 -7.02
C ASP A 78 -3.57 23.17 -8.20
N GLY A 79 -4.45 22.17 -8.40
CA GLY A 79 -4.35 21.18 -9.47
C GLY A 79 -3.37 20.05 -9.21
N LYS A 80 -2.64 20.03 -8.09
CA LYS A 80 -1.70 18.97 -7.72
C LYS A 80 -2.40 17.80 -7.05
N GLN A 81 -1.74 16.64 -7.09
CA GLN A 81 -2.20 15.43 -6.41
C GLN A 81 -1.46 15.27 -5.09
N TYR A 82 -2.20 14.95 -4.03
CA TYR A 82 -1.72 14.72 -2.69
C TYR A 82 -2.13 13.33 -2.23
N ALA A 83 -1.21 12.55 -1.69
CA ALA A 83 -1.53 11.27 -1.10
C ALA A 83 -2.38 11.47 0.16
N VAL A 84 -3.54 10.83 0.22
CA VAL A 84 -4.48 10.92 1.34
C VAL A 84 -4.67 9.58 2.06
N GLY A 85 -4.15 8.50 1.48
CA GLY A 85 -4.10 7.15 2.04
C GLY A 85 -3.10 6.31 1.27
N GLY A 86 -2.70 5.19 1.85
CA GLY A 86 -1.80 4.24 1.23
C GLY A 86 -1.84 2.90 1.94
N GLU A 87 -1.15 1.92 1.36
CA GLU A 87 -0.93 0.61 1.92
C GLU A 87 0.35 -0.01 1.34
N VAL A 88 1.00 -0.87 2.11
CA VAL A 88 2.13 -1.69 1.67
C VAL A 88 1.72 -3.16 1.69
N ASN A 89 1.85 -3.81 0.54
CA ASN A 89 1.57 -5.23 0.44
C ASN A 89 2.75 -6.04 0.98
N ILE A 90 2.53 -6.79 2.06
CA ILE A 90 3.53 -7.64 2.71
C ILE A 90 3.24 -9.10 2.37
N ASP A 91 4.28 -9.87 2.06
CA ASP A 91 4.15 -11.32 1.84
C ASP A 91 3.90 -12.07 3.14
N THR A 92 2.66 -12.50 3.36
CA THR A 92 2.20 -13.23 4.54
C THR A 92 2.18 -14.75 4.36
N SER A 93 2.67 -15.29 3.24
CA SER A 93 2.67 -16.74 2.99
C SER A 93 3.65 -17.45 3.93
N PRO A 94 3.35 -18.69 4.39
CA PRO A 94 4.29 -19.52 5.12
C PRO A 94 5.49 -19.92 4.22
N VAL A 95 6.60 -20.30 4.84
CA VAL A 95 7.73 -20.94 4.14
C VAL A 95 7.45 -22.44 4.08
N SER A 96 7.18 -22.94 2.87
CA SER A 96 6.78 -24.31 2.66
C SER A 96 7.82 -25.31 3.22
N GLY A 97 7.37 -26.27 4.03
CA GLY A 97 8.23 -27.32 4.60
C GLY A 97 9.29 -26.82 5.58
N ASN A 98 9.14 -25.58 6.08
CA ASN A 98 10.08 -25.05 7.07
C ASN A 98 9.36 -24.20 8.12
N PRO A 99 8.80 -24.83 9.17
CA PRO A 99 8.09 -24.13 10.22
C PRO A 99 9.00 -23.17 11.01
N GLN A 100 10.28 -23.50 11.18
CA GLN A 100 11.23 -22.60 11.84
C GLN A 100 11.42 -21.28 11.08
N ALA A 101 11.56 -21.34 9.76
CA ALA A 101 11.66 -20.14 8.91
C ALA A 101 10.34 -19.38 8.87
N THR A 102 9.20 -20.09 8.90
CA THR A 102 7.85 -19.49 8.97
C THR A 102 7.67 -18.68 10.26
N ILE A 103 8.13 -19.18 11.42
CA ILE A 103 8.12 -18.45 12.70
C ILE A 103 8.90 -17.13 12.59
N GLN A 104 10.10 -17.16 12.00
CA GLN A 104 10.91 -15.94 11.85
C GLN A 104 10.24 -14.94 10.90
N LYS A 105 9.72 -15.43 9.78
CA LYS A 105 8.97 -14.60 8.82
C LYS A 105 7.73 -13.98 9.46
N ALA A 106 6.94 -14.74 10.23
CA ALA A 106 5.76 -14.24 10.91
C ALA A 106 6.08 -13.12 11.91
N LYS A 107 7.18 -13.24 12.66
CA LYS A 107 7.67 -12.18 13.55
C LYS A 107 8.02 -10.91 12.78
N GLN A 108 8.69 -11.05 11.64
CA GLN A 108 9.04 -9.91 10.78
C GLN A 108 7.80 -9.25 10.18
N ILE A 109 6.81 -10.03 9.70
CA ILE A 109 5.53 -9.51 9.21
C ILE A 109 4.83 -8.69 10.30
N ARG A 110 4.75 -9.23 11.52
CA ARG A 110 4.13 -8.53 12.65
C ARG A 110 4.86 -7.23 12.99
N ALA A 111 6.19 -7.25 13.03
CA ALA A 111 6.99 -6.05 13.25
C ALA A 111 6.78 -5.00 12.15
N ALA A 112 6.73 -5.44 10.89
CA ALA A 112 6.47 -4.57 9.75
C ALA A 112 5.07 -3.93 9.79
N ALA A 113 4.04 -4.72 10.09
CA ALA A 113 2.67 -4.24 10.19
C ALA A 113 2.45 -3.22 11.33
N LEU A 114 3.24 -3.31 12.40
CA LEU A 114 3.16 -2.41 13.56
C LEU A 114 4.27 -1.35 13.58
N ALA A 115 4.98 -1.16 12.48
CA ALA A 115 6.12 -0.24 12.42
C ALA A 115 5.77 1.25 12.56
N PRO A 116 4.67 1.78 11.95
CA PRO A 116 4.25 3.15 12.19
C PRO A 116 3.77 3.38 13.63
N ALA A 117 3.86 4.62 14.10
CA ALA A 117 3.41 5.00 15.43
C ALA A 117 1.89 4.82 15.64
N ASP A 118 1.10 4.94 14.57
CA ASP A 118 -0.36 4.73 14.59
C ASP A 118 -0.78 3.77 13.45
N PRO A 119 -0.63 2.45 13.65
CA PRO A 119 -0.98 1.47 12.64
C PRO A 119 -2.49 1.48 12.33
N SER A 120 -2.85 1.35 11.06
CA SER A 120 -4.24 1.30 10.61
C SER A 120 -4.98 0.04 11.12
N ALA A 121 -6.29 -0.01 10.93
CA ALA A 121 -7.07 -1.22 11.24
C ALA A 121 -6.61 -2.42 10.39
N GLN A 122 -6.23 -2.18 9.14
CA GLN A 122 -5.70 -3.20 8.24
C GLN A 122 -4.33 -3.72 8.72
N ASP A 123 -3.42 -2.84 9.12
CA ASP A 123 -2.11 -3.22 9.65
C ASP A 123 -2.24 -4.08 10.89
N ARG A 124 -3.14 -3.71 11.79
CA ARG A 124 -3.45 -4.53 12.99
C ARG A 124 -4.02 -5.91 12.62
N ALA A 125 -4.84 -6.00 11.57
CA ALA A 125 -5.34 -7.28 11.08
C ALA A 125 -4.22 -8.15 10.49
N VAL A 126 -3.29 -7.55 9.73
CA VAL A 126 -2.09 -8.24 9.23
C VAL A 126 -1.22 -8.72 10.38
N ALA A 127 -1.01 -7.90 11.41
CA ALA A 127 -0.25 -8.28 12.60
C ALA A 127 -0.89 -9.44 13.36
N ALA A 128 -2.22 -9.47 13.49
CA ALA A 128 -2.97 -10.56 14.11
C ALA A 128 -2.84 -11.85 13.29
N SER A 129 -2.97 -11.77 11.96
CA SER A 129 -2.77 -12.91 11.06
C SER A 129 -1.34 -13.48 11.15
N ALA A 130 -0.34 -12.61 11.26
CA ALA A 130 1.05 -13.02 11.47
C ALA A 130 1.24 -13.76 12.81
N SER A 131 0.56 -13.31 13.88
CA SER A 131 0.60 -14.01 15.18
C SER A 131 -0.04 -15.39 15.12
N ALA A 132 -1.15 -15.54 14.38
CA ALA A 132 -1.77 -16.84 14.15
C ALA A 132 -0.85 -17.78 13.36
N LEU A 133 -0.22 -17.26 12.30
CA LEU A 133 0.77 -18.00 11.50
C LEU A 133 1.96 -18.45 12.35
N GLU A 134 2.47 -17.58 13.24
CA GLU A 134 3.54 -17.93 14.17
C GLU A 134 3.14 -19.12 15.08
N THR A 135 1.94 -19.06 15.65
CA THR A 135 1.41 -20.12 16.52
C THR A 135 1.25 -21.44 15.77
N GLN A 136 0.71 -21.42 14.55
CA GLN A 136 0.57 -22.60 13.71
C GLN A 136 1.94 -23.23 13.41
N ALA A 137 2.90 -22.42 12.98
CA ALA A 137 4.25 -22.91 12.67
C ALA A 137 4.98 -23.46 13.91
N GLN A 138 4.71 -22.92 15.10
CA GLN A 138 5.24 -23.48 16.36
C GLN A 138 4.68 -24.87 16.64
N GLN A 139 3.39 -25.08 16.39
CA GLN A 139 2.75 -26.38 16.55
C GLN A 139 3.31 -27.41 15.55
N GLU A 140 3.47 -27.01 14.29
CA GLU A 140 4.09 -27.85 13.25
C GLU A 140 5.51 -28.27 13.65
N LEU A 141 6.32 -27.30 14.10
CA LEU A 141 7.69 -27.57 14.57
C LEU A 141 7.75 -28.52 15.76
N GLN A 142 6.81 -28.42 16.70
CA GLN A 142 6.72 -29.34 17.83
C GLN A 142 6.35 -30.75 17.37
N LYS A 143 5.40 -30.85 16.43
CA LYS A 143 4.99 -32.15 15.86
C LYS A 143 6.16 -32.84 15.14
N GLU A 144 6.89 -32.09 14.27
CA GLU A 144 8.07 -32.63 13.59
C GLU A 144 9.12 -33.17 14.58
N LYS A 145 9.36 -32.41 15.67
CA LYS A 145 10.30 -32.87 16.73
C LYS A 145 9.86 -34.12 17.44
N GLN A 146 8.55 -34.27 17.71
CA GLN A 146 8.00 -35.49 18.35
C GLN A 146 8.09 -36.70 17.42
N GLU A 147 7.78 -36.52 16.14
CA GLU A 147 7.90 -37.59 15.13
C GLU A 147 9.36 -38.02 14.94
N ALA A 148 10.29 -37.07 14.90
CA ALA A 148 11.71 -37.35 14.80
C ALA A 148 12.25 -38.09 16.04
N SER A 149 11.77 -37.75 17.24
CA SER A 149 12.18 -38.47 18.47
C SER A 149 11.58 -39.87 18.56
N ALA A 150 10.33 -40.05 18.12
CA ALA A 150 9.68 -41.36 18.10
C ALA A 150 10.37 -42.33 17.12
N SER A 151 10.78 -41.85 15.96
CA SER A 151 11.48 -42.66 14.95
C SER A 151 12.93 -43.05 15.36
N SER A 152 13.53 -42.32 16.29
CA SER A 152 14.87 -42.62 16.78
C SER A 152 14.88 -43.69 17.90
N ASP A 153 13.72 -43.93 18.55
CA ASP A 153 13.64 -44.91 19.65
C ASP A 153 13.35 -46.35 19.16
N GLU A 154 12.92 -46.53 17.91
CA GLU A 154 12.67 -47.85 17.33
C GLU A 154 13.91 -48.56 16.79
N GLY A 155 15.10 -47.99 16.90
CA GLY A 155 16.32 -48.43 16.22
C GLY A 155 17.36 -49.16 17.06
N VAL A 156 17.11 -49.54 18.34
CA VAL A 156 18.04 -50.33 19.14
C VAL A 156 17.39 -51.65 19.57
N PRO A 157 17.50 -52.73 18.78
CA PRO A 157 17.28 -54.06 19.34
C PRO A 157 18.42 -54.31 20.32
N GLY A 158 18.06 -54.28 21.63
CA GLY A 158 18.98 -54.55 22.73
C GLY A 158 19.58 -55.95 22.63
N THR A 159 20.75 -56.05 22.07
CA THR A 159 21.64 -57.19 22.31
C THR A 159 22.34 -56.96 23.64
N PHE A 160 21.63 -57.19 24.74
CA PHE A 160 22.29 -57.48 26.00
C PHE A 160 22.92 -58.83 25.85
N SER A 161 24.17 -58.86 25.48
CA SER A 161 25.02 -60.05 25.57
C SER A 161 25.07 -60.45 27.06
N ARG A 162 24.41 -61.56 27.40
CA ARG A 162 24.53 -62.24 28.67
C ARG A 162 25.98 -62.67 28.85
N ILE A 163 26.71 -61.99 29.70
CA ILE A 163 28.03 -62.48 30.13
C ILE A 163 27.71 -63.59 31.17
N ASP A 164 27.80 -64.82 30.72
CA ASP A 164 27.88 -65.95 31.62
C ASP A 164 29.26 -65.99 32.30
N LEU A 165 29.30 -65.58 33.54
CA LEU A 165 30.47 -65.74 34.39
C LEU A 165 30.36 -67.11 35.13
N PHE A 166 30.99 -68.13 34.56
CA PHE A 166 31.27 -69.38 35.28
C PHE A 166 32.80 -69.52 35.41
N ALA A 167 33.28 -69.50 36.65
CA ALA A 167 34.27 -70.38 37.26
C ALA A 167 34.49 -70.06 38.72
#